data_e22ba032a5a65b0ab2985fc0224a24c1
#
_entry.id   e22ba032a5a65b0ab2985fc0224a24c1
#
_cell.length_a   1.000
_cell.length_b   1.000
_cell.length_c   1.000
_cell.angle_alpha   90.00
_cell.angle_beta   90.00
_cell.angle_gamma   90.00
#
_symmetry.space_group_name_H-M   'P 1'
#
loop_
_entity.id
_entity.type
_entity.pdbx_description
1 polymer ?
#
loop_
_entity_poly.entity_id
_entity_poly.type
_entity_poly.pdbx_seq_one_letter_code
_entity_poly.pdbx_strand_id
1 'polypeptide(L)'
;MNNESLLKNKIMDAANRSFRQNIYTYTNFLDINEQSVFAQMKNALNFVAFKTYGGNDACERQMIQFGSYETLGYEEEFPITLIKISPLIEKYAESLSHRDYLGALMNLGIKREMLGDINIKGKDAYLYCVSHIADFIIDNLSTVKHTHIQCTKTDINDIECSPELEDIEVLSASERIDAAVASLTKLSRSQAVELFRARKIFINSRQMENNSYQLKANDILVIRGTGKFIYQGCGRETKKGRVYLSFRKYI
;
A
#
# COMPACT_ATOMS: atom_id res chain seq x y z
N MET A 1 -20.64 16.71 -1.14
CA MET A 1 -19.34 16.83 -0.44
C MET A 1 -18.33 16.00 -1.23
N ASN A 2 -17.14 16.54 -1.48
CA ASN A 2 -16.09 15.80 -2.19
C ASN A 2 -15.55 14.69 -1.27
N ASN A 3 -15.29 13.49 -1.78
CA ASN A 3 -14.76 12.36 -1.02
C ASN A 3 -13.48 12.71 -0.21
N GLU A 4 -12.65 13.60 -0.75
CA GLU A 4 -11.45 14.10 -0.08
C GLU A 4 -11.78 14.92 1.19
N SER A 5 -12.79 15.78 1.13
CA SER A 5 -13.24 16.56 2.31
C SER A 5 -13.79 15.65 3.41
N LEU A 6 -14.53 14.60 3.03
CA LEU A 6 -15.04 13.61 3.99
C LEU A 6 -13.91 12.83 4.65
N LEU A 7 -12.90 12.44 3.89
CA LEU A 7 -11.71 11.77 4.41
C LEU A 7 -10.94 12.67 5.38
N LYS A 8 -10.70 13.92 5.01
CA LYS A 8 -10.03 14.92 5.89
C LYS A 8 -10.76 15.06 7.23
N ASN A 9 -12.09 15.13 7.18
CA ASN A 9 -12.89 15.22 8.40
C ASN A 9 -12.76 13.96 9.27
N LYS A 10 -12.87 12.76 8.68
CA LYS A 10 -12.68 11.49 9.40
C LYS A 10 -11.31 11.40 10.10
N ILE A 11 -10.25 11.80 9.39
CA ILE A 11 -8.87 11.81 9.93
C ILE A 11 -8.78 12.80 11.09
N MET A 12 -9.29 14.02 10.92
CA MET A 12 -9.26 15.07 11.94
C MET A 12 -10.09 14.67 13.17
N ASP A 13 -11.25 14.05 12.98
CA ASP A 13 -12.11 13.58 14.07
C ASP A 13 -11.41 12.46 14.90
N ALA A 14 -10.73 11.51 14.22
CA ALA A 14 -9.94 10.49 14.91
C ALA A 14 -8.80 11.12 15.71
N ALA A 15 -8.05 12.03 15.13
CA ALA A 15 -6.96 12.77 15.80
C ALA A 15 -7.46 13.56 17.02
N ASN A 16 -8.54 14.31 16.88
CA ASN A 16 -9.16 15.09 17.97
C ASN A 16 -9.68 14.18 19.09
N ARG A 17 -10.27 13.02 18.75
CA ARG A 17 -10.75 12.07 19.73
C ARG A 17 -9.60 11.48 20.52
N SER A 18 -8.50 11.09 19.88
CA SER A 18 -7.29 10.63 20.55
C SER A 18 -6.76 11.67 21.54
N PHE A 19 -6.59 12.90 21.07
CA PHE A 19 -6.06 13.99 21.89
C PHE A 19 -6.94 14.38 23.07
N ARG A 20 -8.28 14.45 22.87
CA ARG A 20 -9.21 14.90 23.91
C ARG A 20 -9.54 13.83 24.95
N GLN A 21 -9.54 12.55 24.55
CA GLN A 21 -9.94 11.44 25.40
C GLN A 21 -8.76 10.67 25.97
N ASN A 22 -7.53 11.01 25.56
CA ASN A 22 -6.31 10.29 25.92
C ASN A 22 -6.41 8.78 25.64
N ILE A 23 -6.80 8.41 24.42
CA ILE A 23 -6.91 7.03 23.95
C ILE A 23 -6.25 6.90 22.58
N TYR A 24 -5.83 5.68 22.23
CA TYR A 24 -5.50 5.39 20.84
C TYR A 24 -6.76 5.41 19.97
N THR A 25 -6.62 5.94 18.76
CA THR A 25 -7.66 5.89 17.75
C THR A 25 -7.05 5.51 16.40
N TYR A 26 -7.86 4.91 15.53
CA TYR A 26 -7.40 4.36 14.26
C TYR A 26 -8.27 4.82 13.11
N THR A 27 -7.67 4.94 11.92
CA THR A 27 -8.43 4.98 10.67
C THR A 27 -8.68 3.55 10.18
N ASN A 28 -9.52 3.38 9.16
CA ASN A 28 -9.46 2.19 8.33
C ASN A 28 -8.22 2.23 7.42
N PHE A 29 -8.01 1.17 6.60
CA PHE A 29 -6.92 1.13 5.63
C PHE A 29 -7.09 2.19 4.55
N LEU A 30 -6.11 3.05 4.42
CA LEU A 30 -6.03 4.09 3.41
C LEU A 30 -5.30 3.55 2.16
N ASP A 31 -5.83 3.85 0.99
CA ASP A 31 -5.09 3.65 -0.26
C ASP A 31 -4.03 4.75 -0.46
N ILE A 32 -3.19 4.61 -1.49
CA ILE A 32 -2.09 5.55 -1.73
C ILE A 32 -2.56 6.99 -2.01
N ASN A 33 -3.77 7.19 -2.59
CA ASN A 33 -4.31 8.54 -2.76
C ASN A 33 -4.75 9.13 -1.43
N GLU A 34 -5.41 8.32 -0.60
CA GLU A 34 -5.88 8.72 0.73
C GLU A 34 -4.69 9.03 1.65
N GLN A 35 -3.62 8.25 1.56
CA GLN A 35 -2.35 8.54 2.24
C GLN A 35 -1.72 9.86 1.74
N SER A 36 -1.85 10.19 0.46
CA SER A 36 -1.41 11.48 -0.08
C SER A 36 -2.20 12.64 0.53
N VAL A 37 -3.52 12.49 0.72
CA VAL A 37 -4.35 13.47 1.42
C VAL A 37 -3.90 13.62 2.88
N PHE A 38 -3.68 12.51 3.58
CA PHE A 38 -3.14 12.53 4.95
C PHE A 38 -1.78 13.24 5.02
N ALA A 39 -0.89 12.99 4.07
CA ALA A 39 0.42 13.64 4.03
C ALA A 39 0.34 15.17 3.94
N GLN A 40 -0.70 15.72 3.30
CA GLN A 40 -0.97 17.17 3.24
C GLN A 40 -1.49 17.71 4.58
N MET A 41 -2.11 16.88 5.41
CA MET A 41 -2.68 17.27 6.71
C MET A 41 -1.67 17.24 7.86
N LYS A 42 -0.47 16.68 7.68
CA LYS A 42 0.51 16.46 8.77
C LYS A 42 0.79 17.72 9.61
N ASN A 43 0.85 18.89 8.97
CA ASN A 43 1.06 20.15 9.70
C ASN A 43 -0.13 20.55 10.58
N ALA A 44 -1.35 20.21 10.19
CA ALA A 44 -2.57 20.46 10.98
C ALA A 44 -2.76 19.43 12.11
N LEU A 45 -2.02 18.34 12.10
CA LEU A 45 -2.07 17.23 13.06
C LEU A 45 -0.91 17.26 14.08
N ASN A 46 -0.17 18.37 14.18
CA ASN A 46 1.01 18.52 15.04
C ASN A 46 0.69 18.44 16.56
N PHE A 47 -0.59 18.48 16.93
CA PHE A 47 -1.06 18.39 18.32
C PHE A 47 -1.18 16.97 18.83
N VAL A 48 -1.04 15.95 17.98
CA VAL A 48 -1.16 14.52 18.34
C VAL A 48 -0.09 13.71 17.63
N ALA A 49 0.54 12.77 18.33
CA ALA A 49 1.46 11.82 17.72
C ALA A 49 0.69 10.82 16.85
N PHE A 50 1.31 10.35 15.78
CA PHE A 50 0.73 9.33 14.92
C PHE A 50 1.79 8.38 14.34
N LYS A 51 1.36 7.16 14.05
CA LYS A 51 2.11 6.14 13.31
C LYS A 51 1.26 5.61 12.17
N THR A 52 1.88 5.06 11.12
CA THR A 52 1.19 4.37 10.03
C THR A 52 1.71 2.96 9.90
N TYR A 53 0.82 2.00 9.67
CA TYR A 53 1.19 0.60 9.53
C TYR A 53 0.15 -0.16 8.70
N GLY A 54 0.56 -1.15 7.91
CA GLY A 54 -0.32 -1.94 7.06
C GLY A 54 -0.34 -3.43 7.37
N GLY A 55 0.42 -3.86 8.41
CA GLY A 55 0.62 -5.25 8.76
C GLY A 55 2.07 -5.70 8.53
N ASN A 56 2.77 -5.11 7.56
CA ASN A 56 4.22 -5.19 7.38
C ASN A 56 4.74 -3.95 6.64
N ASP A 57 6.07 -3.82 6.52
CA ASP A 57 6.73 -2.66 5.90
C ASP A 57 6.47 -2.55 4.39
N ALA A 58 6.05 -3.64 3.74
CA ALA A 58 5.80 -3.69 2.32
C ALA A 58 4.38 -3.31 1.94
N CYS A 59 3.45 -3.34 2.88
CA CYS A 59 2.04 -3.07 2.62
C CYS A 59 1.85 -1.68 2.00
N GLU A 60 1.11 -1.63 0.89
CA GLU A 60 0.73 -0.38 0.24
C GLU A 60 -0.39 0.31 1.02
N ARG A 61 -1.38 -0.45 1.46
CA ARG A 61 -2.49 0.08 2.25
C ARG A 61 -2.11 0.16 3.72
N GLN A 62 -2.33 1.32 4.33
CA GLN A 62 -1.93 1.57 5.71
C GLN A 62 -3.06 2.18 6.53
N MET A 63 -3.11 1.82 7.79
CA MET A 63 -3.91 2.50 8.82
C MET A 63 -3.09 3.60 9.49
N ILE A 64 -3.75 4.62 9.99
CA ILE A 64 -3.14 5.62 10.87
C ILE A 64 -3.59 5.32 12.29
N GLN A 65 -2.65 5.20 13.22
CA GLN A 65 -2.86 5.23 14.66
C GLN A 65 -2.55 6.63 15.16
N PHE A 66 -3.43 7.21 15.96
CA PHE A 66 -3.19 8.45 16.70
C PHE A 66 -3.01 8.14 18.17
N GLY A 67 -2.04 8.79 18.81
CA GLY A 67 -1.59 8.55 20.17
C GLY A 67 -0.16 8.01 20.21
N SER A 68 0.48 8.08 21.38
CA SER A 68 1.79 7.50 21.62
C SER A 68 1.96 7.10 23.08
N TYR A 69 2.93 6.22 23.34
CA TYR A 69 3.27 5.82 24.71
C TYR A 69 3.60 7.02 25.61
N GLU A 70 4.33 8.00 25.07
CA GLU A 70 4.77 9.18 25.82
C GLU A 70 3.58 10.03 26.32
N THR A 71 2.47 10.03 25.57
CA THR A 71 1.28 10.81 25.91
C THR A 71 0.25 10.00 26.71
N LEU A 72 0.14 8.70 26.44
CA LEU A 72 -0.94 7.86 26.97
C LEU A 72 -0.47 6.94 28.11
N GLY A 73 0.83 6.65 28.22
CA GLY A 73 1.39 5.80 29.27
C GLY A 73 1.21 4.29 29.05
N TYR A 74 0.67 3.88 27.89
CA TYR A 74 0.54 2.48 27.49
C TYR A 74 0.73 2.34 25.99
N GLU A 75 1.00 1.13 25.51
CA GLU A 75 1.05 0.80 24.10
C GLU A 75 -0.20 0.03 23.68
N GLU A 76 -0.64 0.27 22.44
CA GLU A 76 -1.72 -0.47 21.82
C GLU A 76 -1.30 -0.85 20.40
N GLU A 77 -1.47 -2.11 20.05
CA GLU A 77 -1.17 -2.61 18.72
C GLU A 77 -2.19 -2.14 17.70
N PHE A 78 -1.78 -2.10 16.45
CA PHE A 78 -2.72 -1.86 15.36
C PHE A 78 -3.77 -2.98 15.29
N PRO A 79 -5.06 -2.64 15.17
CA PRO A 79 -6.14 -3.62 15.09
C PRO A 79 -6.16 -4.30 13.71
N ILE A 80 -5.06 -4.94 13.35
CA ILE A 80 -4.85 -5.64 12.08
C ILE A 80 -4.70 -7.12 12.36
N THR A 81 -5.46 -7.94 11.65
CA THR A 81 -5.35 -9.40 11.65
C THR A 81 -4.92 -9.88 10.28
N LEU A 82 -4.02 -10.85 10.25
CA LEU A 82 -3.63 -11.56 9.05
C LEU A 82 -4.40 -12.86 8.94
N ILE A 83 -5.05 -13.06 7.80
CA ILE A 83 -5.79 -14.28 7.48
C ILE A 83 -5.07 -15.00 6.35
N LYS A 84 -4.72 -16.26 6.57
CA LYS A 84 -4.27 -17.18 5.52
C LYS A 84 -5.51 -17.78 4.86
N ILE A 85 -5.57 -17.75 3.55
CA ILE A 85 -6.62 -18.31 2.71
C ILE A 85 -5.98 -19.39 1.83
N SER A 86 -6.34 -20.64 2.06
CA SER A 86 -5.76 -21.79 1.37
C SER A 86 -6.85 -22.60 0.67
N PRO A 87 -6.59 -23.19 -0.51
CA PRO A 87 -7.53 -24.11 -1.13
C PRO A 87 -7.68 -25.38 -0.28
N LEU A 88 -8.90 -25.90 -0.16
CA LEU A 88 -9.14 -27.19 0.53
C LEU A 88 -8.45 -28.34 -0.16
N ILE A 89 -8.36 -28.33 -1.48
CA ILE A 89 -7.69 -29.36 -2.29
C ILE A 89 -6.81 -28.65 -3.31
N GLU A 90 -5.52 -28.60 -3.04
CA GLU A 90 -4.54 -27.87 -3.86
C GLU A 90 -4.50 -28.35 -5.33
N LYS A 91 -4.66 -29.66 -5.56
CA LYS A 91 -4.64 -30.28 -6.89
C LYS A 91 -5.69 -29.71 -7.84
N TYR A 92 -6.85 -29.30 -7.32
CA TYR A 92 -7.98 -28.78 -8.11
C TYR A 92 -8.12 -27.26 -8.02
N ALA A 93 -7.22 -26.60 -7.29
CA ALA A 93 -7.27 -25.16 -7.13
C ALA A 93 -6.88 -24.44 -8.43
N GLU A 94 -7.72 -23.50 -8.85
CA GLU A 94 -7.41 -22.58 -9.94
C GLU A 94 -6.27 -21.61 -9.54
N SER A 95 -5.63 -21.02 -10.54
CA SER A 95 -4.74 -19.89 -10.30
C SER A 95 -5.59 -18.66 -10.04
N LEU A 96 -5.72 -18.28 -8.77
CA LEU A 96 -6.53 -17.14 -8.33
C LEU A 96 -5.67 -15.88 -8.31
N SER A 97 -6.24 -14.78 -8.78
CA SER A 97 -5.61 -13.46 -8.77
C SER A 97 -6.08 -12.62 -7.58
N HIS A 98 -5.34 -11.56 -7.27
CA HIS A 98 -5.75 -10.55 -6.29
C HIS A 98 -7.20 -10.07 -6.49
N ARG A 99 -7.64 -9.88 -7.74
CA ARG A 99 -9.01 -9.44 -8.08
C ARG A 99 -10.06 -10.47 -7.70
N ASP A 100 -9.74 -11.74 -7.79
CA ASP A 100 -10.67 -12.83 -7.47
C ASP A 100 -10.93 -12.89 -5.97
N TYR A 101 -9.88 -12.80 -5.14
CA TYR A 101 -10.03 -12.71 -3.69
C TYR A 101 -10.76 -11.44 -3.27
N LEU A 102 -10.38 -10.28 -3.82
CA LEU A 102 -11.05 -9.02 -3.52
C LEU A 102 -12.53 -9.07 -3.90
N GLY A 103 -12.86 -9.61 -5.08
CA GLY A 103 -14.25 -9.76 -5.52
C GLY A 103 -15.08 -10.63 -4.59
N ALA A 104 -14.54 -11.76 -4.14
CA ALA A 104 -15.20 -12.64 -3.19
C ALA A 104 -15.47 -11.94 -1.84
N LEU A 105 -14.47 -11.22 -1.30
CA LEU A 105 -14.62 -10.44 -0.07
C LEU A 105 -15.67 -9.31 -0.20
N MET A 106 -15.66 -8.59 -1.31
CA MET A 106 -16.65 -7.53 -1.58
C MET A 106 -18.07 -8.10 -1.71
N ASN A 107 -18.24 -9.32 -2.25
CA ASN A 107 -19.52 -9.99 -2.34
C ASN A 107 -20.11 -10.38 -0.96
N LEU A 108 -19.29 -10.50 0.08
CA LEU A 108 -19.73 -10.64 1.47
C LEU A 108 -20.22 -9.32 2.09
N GLY A 109 -20.23 -8.22 1.32
CA GLY A 109 -20.64 -6.91 1.81
C GLY A 109 -19.54 -6.14 2.58
N ILE A 110 -18.31 -6.64 2.60
CA ILE A 110 -17.19 -6.01 3.29
C ILE A 110 -16.75 -4.78 2.51
N LYS A 111 -16.59 -3.64 3.20
CA LYS A 111 -16.10 -2.41 2.58
C LYS A 111 -14.60 -2.50 2.29
N ARG A 112 -14.15 -1.98 1.14
CA ARG A 112 -12.74 -2.00 0.74
C ARG A 112 -11.80 -1.35 1.77
N GLU A 113 -12.27 -0.32 2.48
CA GLU A 113 -11.51 0.37 3.52
C GLU A 113 -11.19 -0.50 4.76
N MET A 114 -11.90 -1.62 4.95
CA MET A 114 -11.65 -2.59 6.02
C MET A 114 -10.60 -3.64 5.66
N LEU A 115 -10.19 -3.69 4.39
CA LEU A 115 -9.23 -4.64 3.86
C LEU A 115 -7.91 -3.95 3.54
N GLY A 116 -6.82 -4.51 4.03
CA GLY A 116 -5.45 -4.16 3.68
C GLY A 116 -5.02 -4.78 2.35
N ASP A 117 -3.76 -5.16 2.29
CA ASP A 117 -3.17 -5.83 1.13
C ASP A 117 -3.52 -7.33 1.12
N ILE A 118 -3.54 -7.89 -0.07
CA ILE A 118 -3.69 -9.32 -0.31
C ILE A 118 -2.42 -9.79 -1.04
N ASN A 119 -1.65 -10.63 -0.39
CA ASN A 119 -0.41 -11.19 -0.94
C ASN A 119 -0.65 -12.64 -1.35
N ILE A 120 -0.28 -13.02 -2.56
CA ILE A 120 -0.46 -14.37 -3.08
C ILE A 120 0.90 -15.07 -3.12
N LYS A 121 0.98 -16.25 -2.48
CA LYS A 121 2.17 -17.14 -2.52
C LYS A 121 1.73 -18.51 -3.00
N GLY A 122 2.09 -18.86 -4.23
CA GLY A 122 1.67 -20.13 -4.83
C GLY A 122 0.14 -20.23 -4.94
N LYS A 123 -0.47 -21.13 -4.19
CA LYS A 123 -1.92 -21.32 -4.12
C LYS A 123 -2.57 -20.67 -2.91
N ASP A 124 -1.78 -20.20 -1.95
CA ASP A 124 -2.24 -19.52 -0.76
C ASP A 124 -2.34 -18.00 -0.98
N ALA A 125 -3.27 -17.36 -0.30
CA ALA A 125 -3.33 -15.90 -0.20
C ALA A 125 -3.30 -15.47 1.28
N TYR A 126 -2.74 -14.30 1.52
CA TYR A 126 -2.60 -13.71 2.83
C TYR A 126 -3.25 -12.34 2.81
N LEU A 127 -4.31 -12.19 3.59
CA LEU A 127 -5.15 -11.00 3.66
C LEU A 127 -4.93 -10.28 4.97
N TYR A 128 -4.51 -9.03 4.93
CA TYR A 128 -4.60 -8.13 6.08
C TYR A 128 -6.00 -7.51 6.14
N CYS A 129 -6.61 -7.52 7.31
CA CYS A 129 -7.91 -6.90 7.54
C CYS A 129 -8.01 -6.26 8.92
N VAL A 130 -8.99 -5.38 9.12
CA VAL A 130 -9.30 -4.86 10.44
C VAL A 130 -9.75 -6.01 11.34
N SER A 131 -9.18 -6.11 12.56
CA SER A 131 -9.34 -7.27 13.44
C SER A 131 -10.81 -7.64 13.72
N HIS A 132 -11.69 -6.65 13.86
CA HIS A 132 -13.09 -6.90 14.22
C HIS A 132 -13.92 -7.60 13.12
N ILE A 133 -13.42 -7.67 11.85
CA ILE A 133 -14.10 -8.41 10.77
C ILE A 133 -13.42 -9.75 10.48
N ALA A 134 -12.32 -10.09 11.15
CA ALA A 134 -11.54 -11.27 10.81
C ALA A 134 -12.35 -12.58 10.97
N ASP A 135 -13.05 -12.72 12.11
CA ASP A 135 -13.87 -13.92 12.36
C ASP A 135 -15.03 -14.02 11.37
N PHE A 136 -15.66 -12.89 11.03
CA PHE A 136 -16.70 -12.87 9.99
C PHE A 136 -16.15 -13.37 8.63
N ILE A 137 -14.95 -12.97 8.24
CA ILE A 137 -14.33 -13.44 6.99
C ILE A 137 -14.08 -14.95 7.08
N ILE A 138 -13.51 -15.44 8.17
CA ILE A 138 -13.19 -16.84 8.38
C ILE A 138 -14.42 -17.73 8.28
N ASP A 139 -15.50 -17.31 8.89
CA ASP A 139 -16.75 -18.07 8.95
C ASP A 139 -17.53 -18.05 7.63
N ASN A 140 -17.40 -17.00 6.81
CA ASN A 140 -18.26 -16.79 5.65
C ASN A 140 -17.57 -16.92 4.29
N LEU A 141 -16.23 -16.80 4.21
CA LEU A 141 -15.49 -16.94 2.96
C LEU A 141 -15.12 -18.41 2.73
N SER A 142 -15.95 -19.15 2.02
CA SER A 142 -15.75 -20.57 1.73
C SER A 142 -15.36 -20.87 0.29
N THR A 143 -15.49 -19.90 -0.62
CA THR A 143 -15.26 -20.11 -2.05
C THR A 143 -14.75 -18.84 -2.71
N VAL A 144 -13.73 -18.97 -3.58
CA VAL A 144 -13.25 -17.89 -4.46
C VAL A 144 -13.32 -18.43 -5.90
N LYS A 145 -14.14 -17.82 -6.76
CA LYS A 145 -14.58 -18.39 -8.06
C LYS A 145 -15.15 -19.80 -7.87
N HIS A 146 -14.47 -20.82 -8.40
CA HIS A 146 -14.87 -22.22 -8.29
C HIS A 146 -14.00 -23.01 -7.30
N THR A 147 -13.05 -22.34 -6.65
CA THR A 147 -12.13 -22.98 -5.70
C THR A 147 -12.69 -22.89 -4.29
N HIS A 148 -12.97 -24.03 -3.67
CA HIS A 148 -13.27 -24.11 -2.25
C HIS A 148 -12.02 -23.82 -1.43
N ILE A 149 -12.15 -22.92 -0.45
CA ILE A 149 -11.03 -22.46 0.38
C ILE A 149 -11.34 -22.61 1.87
N GLN A 150 -10.31 -22.55 2.68
CA GLN A 150 -10.38 -22.37 4.11
C GLN A 150 -9.60 -21.14 4.52
N CYS A 151 -10.10 -20.45 5.54
CA CYS A 151 -9.48 -19.27 6.13
C CYS A 151 -9.02 -19.58 7.55
N THR A 152 -7.81 -19.15 7.92
CA THR A 152 -7.27 -19.28 9.28
C THR A 152 -6.55 -18.01 9.69
N LYS A 153 -6.66 -17.60 10.97
CA LYS A 153 -5.79 -16.55 11.50
C LYS A 153 -4.35 -17.07 11.54
N THR A 154 -3.41 -16.21 11.20
CA THR A 154 -1.99 -16.52 11.27
C THR A 154 -1.24 -15.34 11.86
N ASP A 155 -0.08 -15.61 12.48
CA ASP A 155 0.73 -14.53 13.03
C ASP A 155 1.36 -13.72 11.89
N ILE A 156 1.37 -12.41 12.06
CA ILE A 156 2.03 -11.49 11.11
C ILE A 156 3.53 -11.80 11.01
N ASN A 157 4.13 -12.27 12.10
CA ASN A 157 5.55 -12.61 12.19
C ASN A 157 5.91 -13.99 11.62
N ASP A 158 4.94 -14.91 11.49
CA ASP A 158 5.18 -16.27 10.98
C ASP A 158 5.34 -16.32 9.46
N ILE A 159 5.06 -15.23 8.80
CA ILE A 159 5.18 -15.18 7.36
C ILE A 159 6.33 -14.23 7.01
N GLU A 160 7.37 -14.75 6.42
CA GLU A 160 8.28 -13.96 5.59
C GLU A 160 7.49 -13.33 4.43
N CYS A 161 6.58 -12.40 4.77
CA CYS A 161 5.95 -11.47 3.85
C CYS A 161 6.93 -10.36 3.47
N SER A 162 8.23 -10.67 3.45
CA SER A 162 9.17 -9.81 2.74
C SER A 162 8.71 -9.79 1.29
N PRO A 163 8.42 -8.62 0.75
CA PRO A 163 8.05 -8.54 -0.65
C PRO A 163 9.18 -9.14 -1.47
N GLU A 164 8.84 -9.99 -2.41
CA GLU A 164 9.81 -10.38 -3.41
C GLU A 164 10.19 -9.13 -4.20
N LEU A 165 11.49 -8.81 -4.16
CA LEU A 165 12.04 -7.65 -4.84
C LEU A 165 12.94 -8.13 -5.98
N GLU A 166 12.67 -7.65 -7.18
CA GLU A 166 13.50 -7.87 -8.36
C GLU A 166 14.39 -6.66 -8.59
N ASP A 167 15.71 -6.86 -8.66
CA ASP A 167 16.63 -5.81 -9.04
C ASP A 167 16.52 -5.54 -10.54
N ILE A 168 16.19 -4.32 -10.92
CA ILE A 168 16.08 -3.89 -12.31
C ILE A 168 16.97 -2.67 -12.58
N GLU A 169 17.59 -2.64 -13.74
CA GLU A 169 18.26 -1.46 -14.29
C GLU A 169 17.54 -0.95 -15.52
N VAL A 170 17.34 0.35 -15.58
CA VAL A 170 16.77 1.00 -16.76
C VAL A 170 17.66 2.13 -17.27
N LEU A 171 17.80 2.22 -18.59
CA LEU A 171 18.55 3.30 -19.22
C LEU A 171 17.66 4.54 -19.34
N SER A 172 18.02 5.61 -18.67
CA SER A 172 17.29 6.87 -18.63
C SER A 172 18.09 8.04 -19.20
N ALA A 173 17.40 9.10 -19.59
CA ALA A 173 18.05 10.34 -20.02
C ALA A 173 18.62 11.15 -18.82
N SER A 174 18.08 10.94 -17.61
CA SER A 174 18.53 11.59 -16.37
C SER A 174 17.86 10.93 -15.17
N GLU A 175 18.19 11.36 -13.94
CA GLU A 175 17.54 10.97 -12.70
C GLU A 175 16.18 11.67 -12.44
N ARG A 176 15.70 12.48 -13.40
CA ARG A 176 14.39 13.10 -13.29
C ARG A 176 13.31 12.06 -13.34
N ILE A 177 12.29 12.25 -12.52
CA ILE A 177 11.18 11.30 -12.40
C ILE A 177 10.42 11.07 -13.72
N ASP A 178 10.26 12.10 -14.58
CA ASP A 178 9.62 11.95 -15.88
C ASP A 178 10.42 11.03 -16.83
N ALA A 179 11.74 11.11 -16.79
CA ALA A 179 12.63 10.25 -17.57
C ALA A 179 12.66 8.81 -17.02
N ALA A 180 12.70 8.67 -15.69
CA ALA A 180 12.64 7.37 -15.02
C ALA A 180 11.30 6.65 -15.32
N VAL A 181 10.17 7.35 -15.17
CA VAL A 181 8.83 6.81 -15.49
C VAL A 181 8.74 6.37 -16.95
N ALA A 182 9.23 7.18 -17.91
CA ALA A 182 9.27 6.80 -19.31
C ALA A 182 10.05 5.50 -19.55
N SER A 183 11.22 5.36 -18.89
CA SER A 183 12.06 4.17 -19.00
C SER A 183 11.40 2.93 -18.39
N LEU A 184 10.82 3.05 -17.18
CA LEU A 184 10.15 1.94 -16.47
C LEU A 184 8.89 1.46 -17.19
N THR A 185 8.13 2.38 -17.80
CA THR A 185 6.88 2.06 -18.51
C THR A 185 7.08 1.73 -19.99
N LYS A 186 8.31 1.93 -20.52
CA LYS A 186 8.62 1.83 -21.96
C LYS A 186 7.78 2.79 -22.83
N LEU A 187 7.33 3.90 -22.26
CA LEU A 187 6.59 4.95 -22.93
C LEU A 187 7.53 6.06 -23.42
N SER A 188 7.04 6.86 -24.39
CA SER A 188 7.71 8.12 -24.71
C SER A 188 7.63 9.11 -23.55
N ARG A 189 8.53 10.09 -23.49
CA ARG A 189 8.54 11.08 -22.42
C ARG A 189 7.25 11.91 -22.37
N SER A 190 6.65 12.21 -23.50
CA SER A 190 5.36 12.90 -23.58
C SER A 190 4.23 12.05 -23.00
N GLN A 191 4.19 10.75 -23.33
CA GLN A 191 3.21 9.82 -22.76
C GLN A 191 3.42 9.62 -21.24
N ALA A 192 4.67 9.60 -20.76
CA ALA A 192 4.97 9.52 -19.35
C ALA A 192 4.43 10.76 -18.60
N VAL A 193 4.53 11.96 -19.18
CA VAL A 193 3.96 13.20 -18.58
C VAL A 193 2.43 13.10 -18.45
N GLU A 194 1.72 12.41 -19.35
CA GLU A 194 0.28 12.20 -19.20
C GLU A 194 -0.08 11.36 -17.96
N LEU A 195 0.81 10.48 -17.48
CA LEU A 195 0.59 9.73 -16.25
C LEU A 195 0.59 10.66 -15.02
N PHE A 196 1.38 11.73 -15.03
CA PHE A 196 1.36 12.76 -13.97
C PHE A 196 0.02 13.54 -14.01
N ARG A 197 -0.43 13.97 -15.18
CA ARG A 197 -1.73 14.63 -15.37
C ARG A 197 -2.89 13.73 -14.94
N ALA A 198 -2.78 12.44 -15.23
CA ALA A 198 -3.76 11.42 -14.82
C ALA A 198 -3.64 11.02 -13.33
N ARG A 199 -2.79 11.69 -12.54
CA ARG A 199 -2.58 11.44 -11.11
C ARG A 199 -2.21 9.99 -10.79
N LYS A 200 -1.38 9.37 -11.63
CA LYS A 200 -0.96 7.96 -11.50
C LYS A 200 0.42 7.79 -10.87
N ILE A 201 1.15 8.86 -10.61
CA ILE A 201 2.53 8.84 -10.11
C ILE A 201 2.57 9.29 -8.66
N PHE A 202 3.21 8.48 -7.81
CA PHE A 202 3.39 8.78 -6.39
C PHE A 202 4.84 8.56 -5.98
N ILE A 203 5.34 9.41 -5.09
CA ILE A 203 6.61 9.26 -4.39
C ILE A 203 6.34 9.28 -2.89
N ASN A 204 6.78 8.22 -2.19
CA ASN A 204 6.62 8.08 -0.74
C ASN A 204 5.17 8.36 -0.30
N SER A 205 4.21 7.72 -0.97
CA SER A 205 2.76 7.85 -0.79
C SER A 205 2.19 9.25 -1.06
N ARG A 206 2.96 10.18 -1.62
CA ARG A 206 2.47 11.50 -2.03
C ARG A 206 2.27 11.55 -3.53
N GLN A 207 1.11 12.01 -3.97
CA GLN A 207 0.87 12.28 -5.38
C GLN A 207 1.90 13.27 -5.91
N MET A 208 2.56 12.90 -7.02
CA MET A 208 3.60 13.72 -7.64
C MET A 208 3.02 14.48 -8.84
N GLU A 209 2.98 15.80 -8.74
CA GLU A 209 2.58 16.68 -9.85
C GLU A 209 3.81 17.26 -10.57
N ASN A 210 4.92 17.45 -9.83
CA ASN A 210 6.18 17.96 -10.40
C ASN A 210 6.91 16.85 -11.17
N ASN A 211 6.78 16.86 -12.48
CA ASN A 211 7.46 15.93 -13.38
C ASN A 211 8.98 16.15 -13.52
N SER A 212 9.52 17.23 -12.92
CA SER A 212 10.95 17.54 -12.89
C SER A 212 11.63 17.11 -11.59
N TYR A 213 10.90 16.44 -10.68
CA TYR A 213 11.45 15.97 -9.41
C TYR A 213 12.68 15.08 -9.64
N GLN A 214 13.75 15.33 -8.88
CA GLN A 214 14.96 14.49 -8.88
C GLN A 214 14.76 13.36 -7.86
N LEU A 215 14.85 12.13 -8.33
CA LEU A 215 14.74 10.95 -7.47
C LEU A 215 15.88 10.93 -6.44
N LYS A 216 15.57 10.52 -5.23
CA LYS A 216 16.52 10.34 -4.13
C LYS A 216 16.61 8.87 -3.78
N ALA A 217 17.78 8.39 -3.39
CA ALA A 217 17.95 7.01 -2.95
C ALA A 217 16.90 6.64 -1.87
N ASN A 218 16.32 5.47 -2.01
CA ASN A 218 15.20 4.93 -1.23
C ASN A 218 13.85 5.63 -1.46
N ASP A 219 13.70 6.49 -2.47
CA ASP A 219 12.36 6.93 -2.86
C ASP A 219 11.53 5.74 -3.34
N ILE A 220 10.33 5.62 -2.80
CA ILE A 220 9.35 4.62 -3.21
C ILE A 220 8.48 5.25 -4.31
N LEU A 221 8.73 4.85 -5.55
CA LEU A 221 7.97 5.28 -6.72
C LEU A 221 6.84 4.29 -7.01
N VAL A 222 5.60 4.77 -7.00
CA VAL A 222 4.44 3.98 -7.45
C VAL A 222 3.92 4.56 -8.75
N ILE A 223 3.81 3.70 -9.76
CA ILE A 223 3.22 4.01 -11.07
C ILE A 223 1.96 3.15 -11.18
N ARG A 224 0.78 3.76 -10.99
CA ARG A 224 -0.50 3.03 -11.05
C ARG A 224 -0.68 2.32 -12.39
N GLY A 225 -0.92 1.01 -12.31
CA GLY A 225 -1.06 0.15 -13.49
C GLY A 225 0.26 -0.42 -14.02
N THR A 226 1.42 -0.05 -13.43
CA THR A 226 2.74 -0.57 -13.83
C THR A 226 3.44 -1.30 -12.67
N GLY A 227 3.48 -0.69 -11.47
CA GLY A 227 4.11 -1.31 -10.30
C GLY A 227 4.64 -0.31 -9.27
N LYS A 228 5.25 -0.88 -8.23
CA LYS A 228 5.92 -0.18 -7.13
C LYS A 228 7.41 -0.46 -7.20
N PHE A 229 8.23 0.57 -7.04
CA PHE A 229 9.67 0.54 -7.23
C PHE A 229 10.38 1.30 -6.12
N ILE A 230 11.50 0.79 -5.64
CA ILE A 230 12.40 1.50 -4.73
C ILE A 230 13.60 1.97 -5.55
N TYR A 231 13.80 3.27 -5.65
CA TYR A 231 14.96 3.82 -6.33
C TYR A 231 16.23 3.60 -5.51
N GLN A 232 17.25 2.96 -6.09
CA GLN A 232 18.49 2.66 -5.41
C GLN A 232 19.59 3.68 -5.71
N GLY A 233 19.52 4.34 -6.85
CA GLY A 233 20.49 5.35 -7.25
C GLY A 233 20.81 5.33 -8.74
N CYS A 234 21.65 6.26 -9.11
CA CYS A 234 22.21 6.40 -10.45
C CYS A 234 23.54 5.63 -10.53
N GLY A 235 23.67 4.79 -11.53
CA GLY A 235 24.87 4.03 -11.81
C GLY A 235 25.74 4.69 -12.90
N ARG A 236 26.31 3.86 -13.78
CA ARG A 236 27.22 4.28 -14.86
C ARG A 236 26.49 5.18 -15.88
N GLU A 237 27.27 6.10 -16.45
CA GLU A 237 26.85 6.94 -17.57
C GLU A 237 27.34 6.33 -18.91
N THR A 238 26.54 6.43 -19.94
CA THR A 238 26.92 6.04 -21.30
C THR A 238 27.68 7.16 -22.01
N LYS A 239 28.46 6.83 -23.04
CA LYS A 239 29.14 7.81 -23.89
C LYS A 239 28.23 8.87 -24.52
N LYS A 240 26.89 8.62 -24.52
CA LYS A 240 25.87 9.54 -25.06
C LYS A 240 25.14 10.33 -23.96
N GLY A 241 25.68 10.39 -22.76
CA GLY A 241 25.09 11.16 -21.64
C GLY A 241 23.82 10.56 -21.03
N ARG A 242 23.53 9.27 -21.27
CA ARG A 242 22.44 8.57 -20.60
C ARG A 242 22.96 7.85 -19.36
N VAL A 243 22.10 7.72 -18.35
CA VAL A 243 22.44 7.11 -17.07
C VAL A 243 21.67 5.83 -16.84
N TYR A 244 22.29 4.86 -16.18
CA TYR A 244 21.58 3.68 -15.69
C TYR A 244 21.00 3.98 -14.32
N LEU A 245 19.68 3.81 -14.17
CA LEU A 245 18.99 3.95 -12.91
C LEU A 245 18.67 2.56 -12.36
N SER A 246 19.06 2.31 -11.12
CA SER A 246 18.82 1.04 -10.42
C SER A 246 17.58 1.16 -9.55
N PHE A 247 16.71 0.18 -9.64
CA PHE A 247 15.49 0.05 -8.84
C PHE A 247 15.35 -1.36 -8.30
N ARG A 248 14.67 -1.50 -7.15
CA ARG A 248 14.07 -2.76 -6.73
C ARG A 248 12.58 -2.69 -6.98
N LYS A 249 12.06 -3.59 -7.81
CA LYS A 249 10.65 -3.68 -8.14
C LYS A 249 9.97 -4.68 -7.21
N TYR A 250 8.83 -4.31 -6.66
CA TYR A 250 7.94 -5.24 -5.98
C TYR A 250 7.28 -6.17 -7.02
N ILE A 251 7.38 -7.49 -6.81
CA ILE A 251 6.79 -8.52 -7.69
C ILE A 251 5.39 -8.89 -7.22
#